data_22a23fe0efcbf4057bc68d2ed060e8b4
#
_entry.id   22a23fe0efcbf4057bc68d2ed060e8b4
#
_cell.length_a   1.000
_cell.length_b   1.000
_cell.length_c   1.000
_cell.angle_alpha   90.00
_cell.angle_beta   90.00
_cell.angle_gamma   90.00
#
_symmetry.space_group_name_H-M   'P 1'
#
loop_
_entity.id
_entity.type
_entity.pdbx_description
1 polymer ?
#
loop_
_entity_poly.entity_id
_entity_poly.type
_entity_poly.pdbx_seq_one_letter_code
_entity_poly.pdbx_strand_id
1 'polypeptide(L)'
;MDNQENDQKSPYPIGKTALLVVDPLNDLISEGGMAWPMAGTVIQDVKTVEHIHDLLKITREKGIKVAYAPHHRYREGSYAERKYLSPTQVAQLGPGHMLSQGKWGGDFAETLAPKAGEFIASEHSCSSGFAGTNLHAHLTENEITHLIVVGMITNSCIEATVRSAIDLD
;
A
#
# COMPACT_ATOMS: atom_id res chain seq x y z
N MET A 1 10.64 -27.36 19.51
CA MET A 1 9.97 -26.56 20.56
C MET A 1 10.57 -25.17 20.72
N ASP A 2 11.85 -24.96 20.42
CA ASP A 2 12.54 -23.67 20.66
C ASP A 2 12.14 -22.50 19.74
N ASN A 3 11.54 -22.75 18.57
CA ASN A 3 11.21 -21.67 17.61
C ASN A 3 9.98 -20.81 18.03
N GLN A 4 9.00 -21.40 18.72
CA GLN A 4 7.77 -20.68 19.10
C GLN A 4 7.96 -19.75 20.30
N GLU A 5 8.77 -20.14 21.28
CA GLU A 5 9.08 -19.27 22.44
C GLU A 5 9.94 -18.06 22.05
N ASN A 6 10.81 -18.20 21.06
CA ASN A 6 11.67 -17.12 20.57
C ASN A 6 10.88 -16.12 19.70
N ASP A 7 9.83 -16.59 19.00
CA ASP A 7 8.96 -15.74 18.18
C ASP A 7 8.09 -14.80 19.04
N GLN A 8 7.61 -15.25 20.21
CA GLN A 8 6.83 -14.41 21.13
C GLN A 8 7.64 -13.26 21.77
N LYS A 9 8.96 -13.37 21.80
CA LYS A 9 9.87 -12.33 22.31
C LYS A 9 10.38 -11.40 21.20
N SER A 10 10.11 -11.71 19.95
CA SER A 10 10.45 -10.86 18.82
C SER A 10 9.58 -9.59 18.84
N PRO A 11 10.14 -8.40 18.56
CA PRO A 11 9.33 -7.21 18.33
C PRO A 11 8.40 -7.34 17.11
N TYR A 12 8.61 -8.36 16.28
CA TYR A 12 7.80 -8.69 15.10
C TYR A 12 7.48 -10.19 15.08
N PRO A 13 6.52 -10.66 15.92
CA PRO A 13 6.12 -12.07 15.92
C PRO A 13 5.58 -12.49 14.56
N ILE A 14 6.14 -13.53 13.95
CA ILE A 14 5.82 -13.94 12.57
C ILE A 14 4.31 -14.15 12.36
N GLY A 15 3.66 -14.85 13.28
CA GLY A 15 2.24 -15.15 13.19
C GLY A 15 1.30 -13.95 13.39
N LYS A 16 1.79 -12.83 13.93
CA LYS A 16 1.01 -11.62 14.26
C LYS A 16 1.48 -10.37 13.54
N THR A 17 2.44 -10.50 12.64
CA THR A 17 2.99 -9.40 11.86
C THR A 17 2.58 -9.52 10.39
N ALA A 18 2.27 -8.39 9.76
CA ALA A 18 2.12 -8.30 8.31
C ALA A 18 2.95 -7.15 7.73
N LEU A 19 3.47 -7.35 6.52
CA LEU A 19 3.98 -6.28 5.67
C LEU A 19 2.79 -5.69 4.90
N LEU A 20 2.48 -4.43 5.15
CA LEU A 20 1.45 -3.69 4.43
C LEU A 20 2.10 -2.78 3.38
N VAL A 21 1.82 -3.07 2.11
CA VAL A 21 2.32 -2.29 0.97
C VAL A 21 1.22 -1.35 0.49
N VAL A 22 1.45 -0.05 0.65
CA VAL A 22 0.47 1.00 0.33
C VAL A 22 0.84 1.62 -1.01
N ASP A 23 -0.11 1.63 -1.93
CA ASP A 23 -0.06 2.33 -3.22
C ASP A 23 1.14 2.00 -4.14
N PRO A 24 1.56 0.73 -4.30
CA PRO A 24 2.67 0.38 -5.19
C PRO A 24 2.20 0.33 -6.66
N LEU A 25 1.56 1.41 -7.13
CA LEU A 25 0.99 1.53 -8.48
C LEU A 25 1.95 2.31 -9.40
N ASN A 26 2.01 1.95 -10.67
CA ASN A 26 2.98 2.50 -11.62
C ASN A 26 2.96 4.02 -11.71
N ASP A 27 1.78 4.66 -11.77
CA ASP A 27 1.70 6.12 -11.80
C ASP A 27 2.32 6.82 -10.59
N LEU A 28 2.44 6.13 -9.46
CA LEU A 28 2.97 6.68 -8.22
C LEU A 28 4.46 6.40 -8.01
N ILE A 29 4.93 5.19 -8.36
CA ILE A 29 6.24 4.71 -7.91
C ILE A 29 7.20 4.36 -9.07
N SER A 30 6.70 4.24 -10.30
CA SER A 30 7.53 3.82 -11.44
C SER A 30 7.97 5.00 -12.30
N GLU A 31 9.14 4.88 -12.91
CA GLU A 31 9.61 5.82 -13.93
C GLU A 31 8.61 5.88 -15.09
N GLY A 32 8.26 7.10 -15.51
CA GLY A 32 7.21 7.33 -16.50
C GLY A 32 5.79 7.43 -15.93
N GLY A 33 5.60 7.17 -14.65
CA GLY A 33 4.33 7.41 -13.95
C GLY A 33 4.01 8.89 -13.80
N MET A 34 2.73 9.22 -13.63
CA MET A 34 2.28 10.62 -13.58
C MET A 34 2.82 11.39 -12.35
N ALA A 35 3.11 10.70 -11.23
CA ALA A 35 3.73 11.32 -10.06
C ALA A 35 5.26 11.37 -10.13
N TRP A 36 5.89 10.75 -11.12
CA TRP A 36 7.34 10.68 -11.24
C TRP A 36 8.05 12.05 -11.26
N PRO A 37 7.54 13.08 -11.96
CA PRO A 37 8.16 14.42 -11.91
C PRO A 37 8.24 15.03 -10.51
N MET A 38 7.37 14.60 -9.60
CA MET A 38 7.32 15.08 -8.21
C MET A 38 8.17 14.21 -7.27
N ALA A 39 8.16 12.91 -7.43
CA ALA A 39 8.69 11.96 -6.45
C ALA A 39 9.91 11.17 -6.95
N GLY A 40 10.16 11.12 -8.26
CA GLY A 40 11.13 10.23 -8.88
C GLY A 40 12.56 10.39 -8.36
N THR A 41 13.02 11.63 -8.15
CA THR A 41 14.35 11.88 -7.58
C THR A 41 14.51 11.23 -6.20
N VAL A 42 13.53 11.43 -5.31
CA VAL A 42 13.59 10.83 -3.97
C VAL A 42 13.49 9.30 -4.03
N ILE A 43 12.61 8.77 -4.89
CA ILE A 43 12.47 7.32 -5.08
C ILE A 43 13.81 6.69 -5.48
N GLN A 44 14.53 7.33 -6.41
CA GLN A 44 15.85 6.86 -6.87
C GLN A 44 16.93 7.02 -5.80
N ASP A 45 17.04 8.20 -5.18
CA ASP A 45 18.08 8.52 -4.20
C ASP A 45 18.05 7.58 -3.00
N VAL A 46 16.83 7.29 -2.49
CA VAL A 46 16.66 6.40 -1.33
C VAL A 46 16.31 4.96 -1.73
N LYS A 47 16.36 4.61 -3.02
CA LYS A 47 16.11 3.26 -3.54
C LYS A 47 14.82 2.63 -3.02
N THR A 48 13.74 3.41 -3.07
CA THR A 48 12.44 3.01 -2.48
C THR A 48 11.94 1.68 -3.03
N VAL A 49 11.96 1.50 -4.35
CA VAL A 49 11.46 0.30 -5.01
C VAL A 49 12.28 -0.92 -4.64
N GLU A 50 13.60 -0.80 -4.65
CA GLU A 50 14.53 -1.87 -4.31
C GLU A 50 14.36 -2.30 -2.85
N HIS A 51 14.24 -1.36 -1.92
CA HIS A 51 14.04 -1.67 -0.51
C HIS A 51 12.69 -2.34 -0.24
N ILE A 52 11.61 -1.90 -0.89
CA ILE A 52 10.30 -2.57 -0.78
C ILE A 52 10.38 -3.99 -1.37
N HIS A 53 11.02 -4.16 -2.52
CA HIS A 53 11.23 -5.46 -3.14
C HIS A 53 12.00 -6.41 -2.21
N ASP A 54 13.09 -5.95 -1.59
CA ASP A 54 13.89 -6.75 -0.67
C ASP A 54 13.09 -7.13 0.59
N LEU A 55 12.29 -6.20 1.13
CA LEU A 55 11.39 -6.48 2.24
C LEU A 55 10.32 -7.51 1.86
N LEU A 56 9.71 -7.40 0.69
CA LEU A 56 8.76 -8.40 0.18
C LEU A 56 9.41 -9.79 0.06
N LYS A 57 10.63 -9.85 -0.43
CA LYS A 57 11.39 -11.11 -0.55
C LYS A 57 11.61 -11.74 0.83
N ILE A 58 12.18 -10.99 1.77
CA ILE A 58 12.48 -11.48 3.13
C ILE A 58 11.19 -11.87 3.86
N THR A 59 10.15 -11.07 3.75
CA THR A 59 8.84 -11.31 4.37
C THR A 59 8.24 -12.62 3.89
N ARG A 60 8.25 -12.85 2.58
CA ARG A 60 7.77 -14.09 1.94
C ARG A 60 8.60 -15.30 2.36
N GLU A 61 9.92 -15.18 2.39
CA GLU A 61 10.85 -16.26 2.83
C GLU A 61 10.62 -16.63 4.30
N LYS A 62 10.27 -15.69 5.14
CA LYS A 62 10.00 -15.91 6.57
C LYS A 62 8.55 -16.32 6.87
N GLY A 63 7.66 -16.37 5.90
CA GLY A 63 6.26 -16.71 6.09
C GLY A 63 5.45 -15.63 6.82
N ILE A 64 5.93 -14.38 6.86
CA ILE A 64 5.17 -13.22 7.34
C ILE A 64 4.13 -12.86 6.29
N LYS A 65 2.90 -12.56 6.72
CA LYS A 65 1.80 -12.20 5.82
C LYS A 65 2.08 -10.90 5.07
N VAL A 66 1.66 -10.84 3.81
CA VAL A 66 1.74 -9.63 2.98
C VAL A 66 0.33 -9.17 2.64
N ALA A 67 0.07 -7.89 2.83
CA ALA A 67 -1.19 -7.23 2.49
C ALA A 67 -0.91 -6.00 1.64
N TYR A 68 -1.85 -5.67 0.76
CA TYR A 68 -1.79 -4.51 -0.12
C TYR A 68 -2.99 -3.59 0.13
N ALA A 69 -2.73 -2.28 0.18
CA ALA A 69 -3.76 -1.25 0.25
C ALA A 69 -3.61 -0.31 -0.96
N PRO A 70 -4.20 -0.66 -2.11
CA PRO A 70 -4.11 0.16 -3.32
C PRO A 70 -5.06 1.34 -3.27
N HIS A 71 -4.64 2.48 -3.85
CA HIS A 71 -5.49 3.62 -4.10
C HIS A 71 -6.57 3.30 -5.13
N HIS A 72 -7.69 4.01 -5.05
CA HIS A 72 -8.77 3.93 -6.03
C HIS A 72 -8.26 4.19 -7.44
N ARG A 73 -8.55 3.25 -8.33
CA ARG A 73 -8.25 3.40 -9.76
C ARG A 73 -9.34 4.19 -10.44
N TYR A 74 -8.94 5.19 -11.23
CA TYR A 74 -9.90 5.99 -11.98
C TYR A 74 -10.76 5.13 -12.92
N ARG A 75 -12.07 5.36 -12.86
CA ARG A 75 -13.09 4.83 -13.76
C ARG A 75 -14.00 5.98 -14.19
N GLU A 76 -14.68 5.86 -15.32
CA GLU A 76 -15.71 6.82 -15.69
C GLU A 76 -16.75 6.96 -14.57
N GLY A 77 -17.07 8.19 -14.18
CA GLY A 77 -17.93 8.48 -13.04
C GLY A 77 -17.25 8.46 -11.66
N SER A 78 -15.94 8.20 -11.57
CA SER A 78 -15.21 8.29 -10.30
C SER A 78 -15.43 9.66 -9.65
N TYR A 79 -15.77 9.65 -8.36
CA TYR A 79 -15.98 10.84 -7.52
C TYR A 79 -17.13 11.76 -7.93
N ALA A 80 -18.06 11.35 -8.81
CA ALA A 80 -19.15 12.19 -9.31
C ALA A 80 -20.04 12.76 -8.19
N GLU A 81 -20.19 12.05 -7.08
CA GLU A 81 -20.99 12.47 -5.93
C GLU A 81 -20.19 13.19 -4.83
N ARG A 82 -18.87 13.35 -5.02
CA ARG A 82 -18.04 14.02 -4.01
C ARG A 82 -18.09 15.53 -4.15
N LYS A 83 -18.43 16.20 -3.06
CA LYS A 83 -18.47 17.67 -2.99
C LYS A 83 -17.07 18.29 -2.91
N TYR A 84 -16.13 17.62 -2.24
CA TYR A 84 -14.75 18.08 -2.06
C TYR A 84 -13.79 17.01 -2.50
N LEU A 85 -12.81 17.41 -3.29
CA LEU A 85 -11.80 16.50 -3.85
C LEU A 85 -10.44 16.79 -3.24
N SER A 86 -9.70 15.74 -2.94
CA SER A 86 -8.27 15.83 -2.58
C SER A 86 -7.42 16.11 -3.82
N PRO A 87 -6.17 16.58 -3.66
CA PRO A 87 -5.26 16.80 -4.79
C PRO A 87 -5.09 15.55 -5.68
N THR A 88 -5.00 14.36 -5.09
CA THR A 88 -4.91 13.10 -5.84
C THR A 88 -6.17 12.84 -6.66
N GLN A 89 -7.35 13.06 -6.09
CA GLN A 89 -8.62 12.89 -6.80
C GLN A 89 -8.75 13.90 -7.96
N VAL A 90 -8.30 15.13 -7.76
CA VAL A 90 -8.24 16.14 -8.84
C VAL A 90 -7.31 15.66 -9.95
N ALA A 91 -6.13 15.13 -9.63
CA ALA A 91 -5.19 14.57 -10.61
C ALA A 91 -5.80 13.38 -11.39
N GLN A 92 -6.58 12.53 -10.72
CA GLN A 92 -7.29 11.43 -11.36
C GLN A 92 -8.38 11.89 -12.33
N LEU A 93 -9.05 13.02 -12.04
CA LEU A 93 -10.04 13.61 -12.95
C LEU A 93 -9.40 14.49 -14.04
N GLY A 94 -8.13 14.82 -13.92
CA GLY A 94 -7.38 15.64 -14.86
C GLY A 94 -7.00 14.91 -16.14
N PRO A 95 -6.29 15.62 -17.06
CA PRO A 95 -5.82 15.03 -18.31
C PRO A 95 -4.98 13.76 -18.07
N GLY A 96 -5.28 12.70 -18.81
CA GLY A 96 -4.58 11.41 -18.70
C GLY A 96 -5.14 10.47 -17.65
N HIS A 97 -5.94 10.97 -16.72
CA HIS A 97 -6.61 10.19 -15.67
C HIS A 97 -5.62 9.30 -14.89
N MET A 98 -4.88 9.92 -13.98
CA MET A 98 -3.95 9.22 -13.11
C MET A 98 -4.57 7.98 -12.48
N LEU A 99 -3.82 6.89 -12.38
CA LEU A 99 -4.26 5.59 -11.85
C LEU A 99 -5.46 4.98 -12.62
N SER A 100 -5.54 5.15 -13.94
CA SER A 100 -6.65 4.58 -14.71
C SER A 100 -6.71 3.07 -14.61
N GLN A 101 -7.91 2.54 -14.32
CA GLN A 101 -8.15 1.09 -14.33
C GLN A 101 -7.89 0.49 -15.71
N GLY A 102 -7.18 -0.63 -15.76
CA GLY A 102 -6.87 -1.33 -17.02
C GLY A 102 -5.82 -0.62 -17.88
N LYS A 103 -5.13 0.39 -17.34
CA LYS A 103 -3.96 1.01 -17.96
C LYS A 103 -2.75 0.82 -17.06
N TRP A 104 -1.56 0.81 -17.67
CA TRP A 104 -0.29 0.61 -16.98
C TRP A 104 -0.14 1.46 -15.70
N GLY A 105 -0.53 2.73 -15.72
CA GLY A 105 -0.43 3.62 -14.57
C GLY A 105 -1.23 3.15 -13.35
N GLY A 106 -2.39 2.52 -13.56
CA GLY A 106 -3.24 1.95 -12.52
C GLY A 106 -2.87 0.52 -12.11
N ASP A 107 -1.94 -0.13 -12.80
CA ASP A 107 -1.49 -1.47 -12.45
C ASP A 107 -0.41 -1.42 -11.36
N PHE A 108 -0.25 -2.52 -10.63
CA PHE A 108 0.86 -2.68 -9.69
C PHE A 108 2.20 -2.62 -10.41
N ALA A 109 3.19 -1.95 -9.81
CA ALA A 109 4.56 -2.02 -10.29
C ALA A 109 5.03 -3.48 -10.29
N GLU A 110 5.56 -3.96 -11.40
CA GLU A 110 5.81 -5.39 -11.65
C GLU A 110 6.63 -6.06 -10.54
N THR A 111 7.71 -5.41 -10.11
CA THR A 111 8.59 -5.94 -9.06
C THR A 111 7.97 -5.95 -7.66
N LEU A 112 6.91 -5.19 -7.45
CA LEU A 112 6.20 -5.05 -6.18
C LEU A 112 4.81 -5.69 -6.21
N ALA A 113 4.43 -6.33 -7.32
CA ALA A 113 3.10 -6.88 -7.50
C ALA A 113 2.78 -7.99 -6.49
N PRO A 114 1.50 -8.09 -6.06
CA PRO A 114 1.07 -9.15 -5.17
C PRO A 114 1.22 -10.53 -5.82
N LYS A 115 1.59 -11.52 -5.01
CA LYS A 115 1.60 -12.93 -5.40
C LYS A 115 0.27 -13.61 -5.09
N ALA A 116 0.02 -14.74 -5.72
CA ALA A 116 -1.16 -15.56 -5.44
C ALA A 116 -1.25 -15.91 -3.95
N GLY A 117 -2.42 -15.66 -3.34
CA GLY A 117 -2.68 -15.89 -1.93
C GLY A 117 -2.37 -14.69 -1.01
N GLU A 118 -1.74 -13.64 -1.51
CA GLU A 118 -1.57 -12.39 -0.75
C GLU A 118 -2.86 -11.56 -0.78
N PHE A 119 -3.13 -10.87 0.33
CA PHE A 119 -4.36 -10.09 0.46
C PHE A 119 -4.23 -8.73 -0.23
N ILE A 120 -5.25 -8.39 -0.99
CA ILE A 120 -5.40 -7.06 -1.60
C ILE A 120 -6.68 -6.46 -1.03
N ALA A 121 -6.55 -5.39 -0.25
CA ALA A 121 -7.70 -4.65 0.27
C ALA A 121 -8.51 -4.02 -0.85
N SER A 122 -9.78 -3.73 -0.59
CA SER A 122 -10.55 -2.85 -1.46
C SER A 122 -9.87 -1.48 -1.56
N GLU A 123 -9.99 -0.85 -2.73
CA GLU A 123 -9.31 0.42 -3.04
C GLU A 123 -9.76 1.55 -2.10
N HIS A 124 -8.80 2.20 -1.44
CA HIS A 124 -9.09 3.40 -0.65
C HIS A 124 -9.13 4.65 -1.55
N SER A 125 -10.05 5.54 -1.28
CA SER A 125 -10.21 6.77 -2.06
C SER A 125 -9.82 8.04 -1.28
N CYS A 126 -9.31 7.86 -0.07
CA CYS A 126 -8.75 8.89 0.80
C CYS A 126 -7.29 8.55 1.10
N SER A 127 -6.64 9.27 2.00
CA SER A 127 -5.22 9.02 2.29
C SER A 127 -4.98 7.70 3.02
N SER A 128 -5.83 7.31 3.97
CA SER A 128 -5.62 6.07 4.73
C SER A 128 -6.08 4.82 3.99
N GLY A 129 -5.23 3.79 3.93
CA GLY A 129 -5.56 2.46 3.43
C GLY A 129 -6.68 1.74 4.21
N PHE A 130 -7.03 2.22 5.41
CA PHE A 130 -8.15 1.71 6.20
C PHE A 130 -9.48 2.37 5.86
N ALA A 131 -9.45 3.60 5.33
CA ALA A 131 -10.66 4.41 5.18
C ALA A 131 -11.61 3.86 4.10
N GLY A 132 -12.71 3.25 4.53
CA GLY A 132 -13.73 2.69 3.65
C GLY A 132 -13.29 1.39 2.96
N THR A 133 -12.33 0.67 3.52
CA THR A 133 -11.80 -0.58 2.99
C THR A 133 -12.08 -1.76 3.93
N ASN A 134 -11.81 -2.96 3.45
CA ASN A 134 -11.88 -4.20 4.23
C ASN A 134 -10.55 -4.57 4.91
N LEU A 135 -9.56 -3.66 4.92
CA LEU A 135 -8.22 -3.94 5.45
C LEU A 135 -8.28 -4.31 6.94
N HIS A 136 -8.96 -3.49 7.77
CA HIS A 136 -9.05 -3.73 9.21
C HIS A 136 -9.70 -5.09 9.53
N ALA A 137 -10.83 -5.40 8.89
CA ALA A 137 -11.50 -6.69 9.07
C ALA A 137 -10.57 -7.86 8.75
N HIS A 138 -9.85 -7.79 7.63
CA HIS A 138 -8.92 -8.84 7.24
C HIS A 138 -7.76 -9.01 8.25
N LEU A 139 -7.18 -7.91 8.74
CA LEU A 139 -6.10 -7.98 9.72
C LEU A 139 -6.59 -8.59 11.03
N THR A 140 -7.76 -8.18 11.51
CA THR A 140 -8.39 -8.70 12.73
C THR A 140 -8.71 -10.20 12.61
N GLU A 141 -9.33 -10.64 11.52
CA GLU A 141 -9.65 -12.04 11.24
C GLU A 141 -8.39 -12.93 11.20
N ASN A 142 -7.25 -12.36 10.84
CA ASN A 142 -5.98 -13.04 10.78
C ASN A 142 -5.10 -12.82 12.02
N GLU A 143 -5.63 -12.24 13.09
CA GLU A 143 -4.93 -11.94 14.36
C GLU A 143 -3.65 -11.13 14.18
N ILE A 144 -3.59 -10.26 13.17
CA ILE A 144 -2.46 -9.37 12.92
C ILE A 144 -2.56 -8.17 13.84
N THR A 145 -1.54 -7.98 14.66
CA THR A 145 -1.41 -6.89 15.64
C THR A 145 -0.18 -6.01 15.40
N HIS A 146 0.66 -6.37 14.45
CA HIS A 146 1.88 -5.63 14.13
C HIS A 146 1.96 -5.40 12.62
N LEU A 147 2.18 -4.16 12.21
CA LEU A 147 2.33 -3.80 10.81
C LEU A 147 3.71 -3.21 10.53
N ILE A 148 4.33 -3.68 9.47
CA ILE A 148 5.45 -3.01 8.81
C ILE A 148 4.85 -2.33 7.59
N VAL A 149 4.77 -0.99 7.60
CA VAL A 149 4.10 -0.22 6.54
C VAL A 149 5.13 0.36 5.58
N VAL A 150 4.97 0.06 4.31
CA VAL A 150 5.83 0.54 3.21
C VAL A 150 5.01 1.04 2.04
N GLY A 151 5.59 1.84 1.16
CA GLY A 151 4.90 2.33 -0.06
C GLY A 151 4.99 3.83 -0.23
N MET A 152 3.95 4.45 -0.77
CA MET A 152 3.89 5.85 -1.18
C MET A 152 2.62 6.55 -0.69
N ILE A 153 2.63 7.85 -0.43
CA ILE A 153 3.72 8.80 -0.18
C ILE A 153 3.83 8.99 1.33
N THR A 154 5.04 9.18 1.86
CA THR A 154 5.29 9.21 3.32
C THR A 154 4.38 10.19 4.06
N ASN A 155 4.25 11.43 3.60
CA ASN A 155 3.47 12.49 4.24
C ASN A 155 1.98 12.52 3.82
N SER A 156 1.46 11.44 3.27
CA SER A 156 0.05 11.28 2.88
C SER A 156 -0.44 9.88 3.22
N CYS A 157 -0.45 8.95 2.26
CA CYS A 157 -1.08 7.63 2.45
C CYS A 157 -0.35 6.80 3.51
N ILE A 158 0.97 6.85 3.60
CA ILE A 158 1.73 6.14 4.64
C ILE A 158 1.41 6.70 6.03
N GLU A 159 1.57 8.01 6.25
CA GLU A 159 1.30 8.64 7.54
C GLU A 159 -0.16 8.42 7.97
N ALA A 160 -1.13 8.66 7.08
CA ALA A 160 -2.54 8.47 7.39
C ALA A 160 -2.87 7.01 7.72
N THR A 161 -2.27 6.05 7.02
CA THR A 161 -2.48 4.62 7.27
C THR A 161 -1.89 4.21 8.61
N VAL A 162 -0.68 4.67 8.95
CA VAL A 162 -0.05 4.38 10.24
C VAL A 162 -0.86 4.98 11.40
N ARG A 163 -1.34 6.22 11.28
CA ARG A 163 -2.19 6.85 12.30
C ARG A 163 -3.50 6.08 12.49
N SER A 164 -4.16 5.70 11.40
CA SER A 164 -5.40 4.90 11.47
C SER A 164 -5.15 3.52 12.07
N ALA A 165 -4.01 2.89 11.78
CA ALA A 165 -3.66 1.60 12.38
C ALA A 165 -3.55 1.70 13.91
N ILE A 166 -2.92 2.78 14.42
CA ILE A 166 -2.79 3.03 15.87
C ILE A 166 -4.16 3.31 16.51
N ASP A 167 -5.03 4.05 15.82
CA ASP A 167 -6.37 4.40 16.34
C ASP A 167 -7.34 3.21 16.35
N LEU A 168 -7.06 2.16 15.56
CA LEU A 168 -7.88 0.95 15.45
C LEU A 168 -7.43 -0.18 16.39
N ASP A 169 -6.30 0.04 17.12
CA ASP A 169 -5.68 -0.91 18.07
C ASP A 169 -5.24 -2.22 17.40
#